data_44676b057326a868de90ee08f2a7af95
#
_entry.id   44676b057326a868de90ee08f2a7af95
#
_cell.length_a   1.000
_cell.length_b   1.000
_cell.length_c   1.000
_cell.angle_alpha   90.00
_cell.angle_beta   90.00
_cell.angle_gamma   90.00
#
_symmetry.space_group_name_H-M   'P 1'
#
loop_
_entity.id
_entity.type
_entity.pdbx_description
1 polymer ?
#
loop_
_entity_poly.entity_id
_entity_poly.type
_entity_poly.pdbx_seq_one_letter_code
_entity_poly.pdbx_strand_id
1 'polypeptide(L)'
;LGFNLVLSWCLILYTLMLERTRSTSPPSDFKGKGKSETLGSALIGWSTGLIILSFAMTALIFITFPRFGLGFISLNTSYSPIAGFSDTVTLGDVGKIKQNPAVVMRVEYTQGGEIYKPDSQIIWRGVVLDHYNGRTWTSTLATEFETRNRPGTGLNLFRVSNPREVVQQNIFMESFNAPYLFTHGVPLFMDGNFIHVQMDKNFVFKTSDPRSGPRKYTLISDISDHDVSYSLDMPQNEPLLFPSRFLQLPDISSKTHDLADRLTQNARTDENRAQKILNHFADFKYTLEMENDPGKTALEHFLFQRKEGHCEYFASAMVVLLRSAGVPARLVNGFVGVEWNEWGNYLIIRQQHAHSWVEAYIPGKGWTVYDPTPPDPSLVTPNT
;
A
#
# COMPACT_ATOMS: atom_id res chain seq x y z
N LEU A 1 0.93 -25.15 16.85
CA LEU A 1 1.57 -25.37 18.19
C LEU A 1 0.69 -26.22 19.09
N GLY A 2 -0.63 -25.98 19.21
CA GLY A 2 -1.54 -26.76 20.11
C GLY A 2 -1.63 -28.24 19.76
N PHE A 3 -1.65 -28.60 18.46
CA PHE A 3 -1.75 -29.99 18.02
C PHE A 3 -0.53 -30.83 18.43
N ASN A 4 0.66 -30.25 18.33
CA ASN A 4 1.92 -30.93 18.73
C ASN A 4 2.03 -31.13 20.24
N LEU A 5 1.49 -30.23 21.06
CA LEU A 5 1.47 -30.38 22.53
C LEU A 5 0.54 -31.49 22.96
N VAL A 6 -0.64 -31.63 22.37
CA VAL A 6 -1.59 -32.71 22.67
C VAL A 6 -1.02 -34.07 22.26
N LEU A 7 -0.39 -34.16 21.07
CA LEU A 7 0.25 -35.37 20.57
C LEU A 7 1.41 -35.80 21.48
N SER A 8 2.23 -34.85 21.94
CA SER A 8 3.34 -35.12 22.87
C SER A 8 2.84 -35.60 24.22
N TRP A 9 1.75 -35.02 24.74
CA TRP A 9 1.13 -35.47 25.99
C TRP A 9 0.54 -36.88 25.88
N CYS A 10 -0.13 -37.20 24.77
CA CYS A 10 -0.65 -38.55 24.53
C CYS A 10 0.48 -39.56 24.42
N LEU A 11 1.61 -39.21 23.79
CA LEU A 11 2.77 -40.10 23.72
C LEU A 11 3.42 -40.34 25.10
N ILE A 12 3.53 -39.28 25.91
CA ILE A 12 4.06 -39.41 27.30
C ILE A 12 3.15 -40.28 28.15
N LEU A 13 1.84 -40.08 28.08
CA LEU A 13 0.91 -40.94 28.82
C LEU A 13 0.96 -42.38 28.32
N TYR A 14 1.09 -42.61 27.03
CA TYR A 14 1.22 -43.95 26.46
C TYR A 14 2.52 -44.64 26.90
N THR A 15 3.66 -43.94 26.89
CA THR A 15 4.94 -44.48 27.36
C THR A 15 4.92 -44.78 28.86
N LEU A 16 4.34 -43.94 29.71
CA LEU A 16 4.16 -44.17 31.13
C LEU A 16 3.25 -45.38 31.42
N MET A 17 2.24 -45.57 30.57
CA MET A 17 1.36 -46.74 30.65
C MET A 17 2.08 -48.05 30.29
N LEU A 18 2.92 -48.03 29.25
CA LEU A 18 3.75 -49.16 28.83
C LEU A 18 4.82 -49.53 29.90
N GLU A 19 5.45 -48.54 30.52
CA GLU A 19 6.42 -48.76 31.59
C GLU A 19 5.78 -49.39 32.82
N ARG A 20 4.58 -48.96 33.17
CA ARG A 20 3.82 -49.51 34.30
C ARG A 20 3.34 -50.95 34.05
N THR A 21 3.03 -51.31 32.79
CA THR A 21 2.71 -52.70 32.42
C THR A 21 3.92 -53.61 32.37
N ARG A 22 5.13 -53.06 32.13
CA ARG A 22 6.40 -53.81 32.13
C ARG A 22 6.96 -54.05 33.55
N SER A 23 6.65 -53.20 34.51
CA SER A 23 7.20 -53.29 35.88
C SER A 23 6.40 -54.22 36.79
N THR A 24 5.32 -54.82 36.33
CA THR A 24 4.55 -55.81 37.07
C THR A 24 4.77 -57.24 36.56
N SER A 25 6.03 -57.72 36.64
CA SER A 25 6.27 -59.18 36.67
C SER A 25 6.07 -59.64 38.10
N PRO A 26 5.06 -60.44 38.41
CA PRO A 26 4.86 -60.91 39.77
C PRO A 26 5.92 -61.99 40.18
N PRO A 27 6.43 -61.96 41.42
CA PRO A 27 7.10 -63.14 41.95
C PRO A 27 6.07 -64.29 42.07
N SER A 28 6.48 -65.46 41.61
CA SER A 28 5.71 -66.67 41.64
C SER A 28 5.33 -66.99 43.09
N ASP A 29 4.12 -66.84 43.46
CA ASP A 29 3.35 -67.45 44.58
C ASP A 29 2.42 -66.39 45.19
N PHE A 30 1.26 -66.25 44.63
CA PHE A 30 0.04 -65.88 45.32
C PHE A 30 -1.18 -66.07 44.41
N LYS A 31 -1.95 -67.15 44.69
CA LYS A 31 -3.30 -67.29 44.13
C LYS A 31 -4.23 -66.29 44.79
N GLY A 32 -4.46 -65.15 44.13
CA GLY A 32 -5.48 -64.18 44.51
C GLY A 32 -6.25 -63.79 43.24
N LYS A 33 -7.46 -64.32 43.10
CA LYS A 33 -8.42 -63.97 42.08
C LYS A 33 -8.81 -62.50 42.13
N GLY A 34 -8.66 -61.79 41.03
CA GLY A 34 -9.57 -60.76 40.60
C GLY A 34 -9.36 -59.37 41.22
N LYS A 35 -8.78 -58.46 40.47
CA LYS A 35 -9.11 -56.97 40.38
C LYS A 35 -8.21 -56.17 39.51
N SER A 36 -7.31 -56.72 38.64
CA SER A 36 -6.41 -55.94 37.83
C SER A 36 -7.02 -55.49 36.45
N GLU A 37 -8.07 -56.17 35.98
CA GLU A 37 -8.69 -55.83 34.67
C GLU A 37 -9.61 -54.61 34.76
N THR A 38 -10.18 -54.29 35.92
CA THR A 38 -11.11 -53.16 36.05
C THR A 38 -10.43 -51.80 36.10
N LEU A 39 -9.16 -51.74 36.51
CA LEU A 39 -8.44 -50.48 36.64
C LEU A 39 -7.94 -49.97 35.27
N GLY A 40 -7.54 -50.89 34.38
CA GLY A 40 -7.12 -50.56 33.02
C GLY A 40 -8.27 -50.05 32.14
N SER A 41 -9.43 -50.71 32.22
CA SER A 41 -10.62 -50.34 31.48
C SER A 41 -11.20 -48.99 31.96
N ALA A 42 -11.16 -48.73 33.27
CA ALA A 42 -11.56 -47.44 33.80
C ALA A 42 -10.66 -46.29 33.36
N LEU A 43 -9.34 -46.48 33.36
CA LEU A 43 -8.39 -45.47 32.89
C LEU A 43 -8.53 -45.19 31.39
N ILE A 44 -8.78 -46.23 30.57
CA ILE A 44 -9.06 -46.05 29.14
C ILE A 44 -10.38 -45.29 28.94
N GLY A 45 -11.41 -45.62 29.73
CA GLY A 45 -12.70 -44.92 29.70
C GLY A 45 -12.56 -43.42 30.05
N TRP A 46 -11.82 -43.10 31.12
CA TRP A 46 -11.58 -41.69 31.51
C TRP A 46 -10.75 -40.93 30.52
N SER A 47 -9.70 -41.51 29.92
CA SER A 47 -8.86 -40.84 28.91
C SER A 47 -9.64 -40.62 27.62
N THR A 48 -10.46 -41.58 27.19
CA THR A 48 -11.34 -41.42 26.03
C THR A 48 -12.41 -40.35 26.26
N GLY A 49 -13.00 -40.29 27.45
CA GLY A 49 -13.94 -39.24 27.83
C GLY A 49 -13.32 -37.84 27.82
N LEU A 50 -12.08 -37.68 28.32
CA LEU A 50 -11.35 -36.42 28.29
C LEU A 50 -11.02 -35.97 26.85
N ILE A 51 -10.66 -36.91 25.99
CA ILE A 51 -10.40 -36.59 24.56
C ILE A 51 -11.67 -36.12 23.88
N ILE A 52 -12.80 -36.82 24.05
CA ILE A 52 -14.10 -36.43 23.50
C ILE A 52 -14.53 -35.07 24.04
N LEU A 53 -14.39 -34.83 25.34
CA LEU A 53 -14.71 -33.54 25.97
C LEU A 53 -13.82 -32.40 25.40
N SER A 54 -12.55 -32.66 25.22
CA SER A 54 -11.62 -31.70 24.63
C SER A 54 -11.99 -31.34 23.17
N PHE A 55 -12.35 -32.33 22.35
CA PHE A 55 -12.85 -32.11 21.00
C PHE A 55 -14.18 -31.36 21.00
N ALA A 56 -15.12 -31.74 21.87
CA ALA A 56 -16.42 -31.04 21.98
C ALA A 56 -16.24 -29.57 22.41
N MET A 57 -15.34 -29.33 23.36
CA MET A 57 -15.04 -27.98 23.86
C MET A 57 -14.31 -27.14 22.80
N THR A 58 -13.40 -27.74 22.01
CA THR A 58 -12.74 -27.09 20.89
C THR A 58 -13.74 -26.74 19.78
N ALA A 59 -14.64 -27.67 19.45
CA ALA A 59 -15.71 -27.42 18.47
C ALA A 59 -16.68 -26.33 18.95
N LEU A 60 -17.04 -26.35 20.23
CA LEU A 60 -17.91 -25.33 20.84
C LEU A 60 -17.23 -23.94 20.77
N ILE A 61 -15.96 -23.84 21.15
CA ILE A 61 -15.18 -22.61 21.07
C ILE A 61 -15.07 -22.17 19.61
N PHE A 62 -14.84 -23.08 18.66
CA PHE A 62 -14.74 -22.77 17.23
C PHE A 62 -16.07 -22.28 16.63
N ILE A 63 -17.21 -22.77 17.12
CA ILE A 63 -18.55 -22.36 16.65
C ILE A 63 -19.02 -21.07 17.35
N THR A 64 -18.75 -20.94 18.66
CA THR A 64 -19.25 -19.80 19.47
C THR A 64 -18.35 -18.57 19.40
N PHE A 65 -17.06 -18.76 19.13
CA PHE A 65 -16.18 -17.62 18.88
C PHE A 65 -16.53 -17.03 17.51
N PRO A 66 -17.06 -15.81 17.46
CA PRO A 66 -17.27 -15.16 16.20
C PRO A 66 -15.92 -15.10 15.48
N ARG A 67 -15.90 -15.48 14.22
CA ARG A 67 -14.73 -15.38 13.32
C ARG A 67 -14.39 -13.90 13.03
N PHE A 68 -14.27 -13.09 14.07
CA PHE A 68 -13.56 -11.84 13.97
C PHE A 68 -12.12 -12.23 13.73
N GLY A 69 -11.65 -12.00 12.51
CA GLY A 69 -10.30 -12.36 12.14
C GLY A 69 -9.33 -11.91 13.22
N LEU A 70 -8.43 -12.80 13.65
CA LEU A 70 -7.37 -12.54 14.64
C LEU A 70 -6.45 -11.37 14.28
N GLY A 71 -6.77 -10.61 13.23
CA GLY A 71 -6.16 -9.33 12.89
C GLY A 71 -6.43 -8.21 13.90
N PHE A 72 -7.37 -8.38 14.85
CA PHE A 72 -7.65 -7.36 15.87
C PHE A 72 -6.80 -7.47 17.14
N ILE A 73 -6.04 -8.54 17.33
CA ILE A 73 -5.05 -8.60 18.40
C ILE A 73 -3.69 -8.19 17.81
N SER A 74 -3.59 -6.96 17.38
CA SER A 74 -2.31 -6.27 17.21
C SER A 74 -1.77 -6.01 18.61
N LEU A 75 -0.89 -6.88 19.07
CA LEU A 75 -0.01 -6.59 20.19
C LEU A 75 0.73 -5.30 19.85
N ASN A 76 0.48 -4.29 20.63
CA ASN A 76 1.04 -2.97 20.71
C ASN A 76 2.44 -2.84 20.07
N THR A 77 2.49 -2.83 18.73
CA THR A 77 3.69 -2.42 18.01
C THR A 77 3.65 -0.90 18.00
N SER A 78 4.64 -0.28 18.59
CA SER A 78 4.88 1.16 18.57
C SER A 78 4.67 1.65 17.13
N TYR A 79 3.60 2.42 16.92
CA TYR A 79 3.28 2.99 15.61
C TYR A 79 4.38 4.00 15.24
N SER A 80 5.35 3.54 14.46
CA SER A 80 6.26 4.48 13.81
C SER A 80 5.47 5.21 12.73
N PRO A 81 5.51 6.55 12.69
CA PRO A 81 4.93 7.29 11.56
C PRO A 81 5.55 6.74 10.28
N ILE A 82 4.70 6.43 9.29
CA ILE A 82 5.20 5.99 7.99
C ILE A 82 5.82 7.23 7.34
N ALA A 83 7.14 7.31 7.38
CA ALA A 83 7.89 8.32 6.68
C ALA A 83 7.49 8.30 5.19
N GLY A 84 7.42 9.45 4.52
CA GLY A 84 7.09 9.54 3.07
C GLY A 84 5.62 9.80 2.72
N PHE A 85 4.69 9.73 3.69
CA PHE A 85 3.31 10.18 3.51
C PHE A 85 3.01 11.34 4.45
N SER A 86 3.69 12.46 4.21
CA SER A 86 3.48 13.74 4.88
C SER A 86 3.45 14.85 3.84
N ASP A 87 3.06 16.05 4.24
CA ASP A 87 3.11 17.25 3.37
C ASP A 87 4.56 17.65 3.03
N THR A 88 5.54 16.94 3.59
CA THR A 88 6.97 17.17 3.38
C THR A 88 7.69 15.82 3.28
N VAL A 89 8.47 15.63 2.21
CA VAL A 89 9.24 14.40 1.94
C VAL A 89 10.65 14.76 1.55
N THR A 90 11.62 14.19 2.25
CA THR A 90 13.06 14.39 1.95
C THR A 90 13.57 13.25 1.09
N LEU A 91 14.35 13.55 0.06
CA LEU A 91 14.95 12.53 -0.81
C LEU A 91 15.66 11.45 0.01
N GLY A 92 15.30 10.19 -0.21
CA GLY A 92 15.79 9.02 0.51
C GLY A 92 14.83 8.44 1.57
N ASP A 93 13.75 9.14 1.90
CA ASP A 93 12.80 8.66 2.92
C ASP A 93 11.98 7.44 2.45
N VAL A 94 11.59 7.38 1.18
CA VAL A 94 10.81 6.27 0.61
C VAL A 94 11.60 4.95 0.64
N GLY A 95 12.92 4.99 0.48
CA GLY A 95 13.76 3.80 0.55
C GLY A 95 13.64 3.02 1.87
N LYS A 96 13.44 3.73 2.99
CA LYS A 96 13.26 3.12 4.32
C LYS A 96 11.90 2.41 4.45
N ILE A 97 10.86 2.98 3.84
CA ILE A 97 9.49 2.44 3.89
C ILE A 97 9.41 1.13 3.11
N LYS A 98 10.10 1.07 1.97
CA LYS A 98 10.11 -0.10 1.08
C LYS A 98 10.69 -1.37 1.72
N GLN A 99 11.33 -1.27 2.85
CA GLN A 99 11.83 -2.42 3.61
C GLN A 99 10.80 -3.01 4.60
N ASN A 100 9.65 -2.38 4.76
CA ASN A 100 8.64 -2.81 5.73
C ASN A 100 7.49 -3.58 5.06
N PRO A 101 7.28 -4.88 5.37
CA PRO A 101 6.23 -5.70 4.78
C PRO A 101 4.85 -5.49 5.42
N ALA A 102 4.70 -4.57 6.38
CA ALA A 102 3.43 -4.34 7.08
C ALA A 102 2.32 -3.95 6.10
N VAL A 103 1.11 -4.48 6.30
CA VAL A 103 -0.06 -4.17 5.49
C VAL A 103 -0.52 -2.74 5.81
N VAL A 104 -0.77 -1.96 4.76
CA VAL A 104 -1.35 -0.62 4.82
C VAL A 104 -2.85 -0.68 4.62
N MET A 105 -3.29 -1.39 3.59
CA MET A 105 -4.72 -1.52 3.28
C MET A 105 -5.02 -2.81 2.52
N ARG A 106 -6.29 -3.22 2.61
CA ARG A 106 -6.90 -4.29 1.80
C ARG A 106 -8.03 -3.68 1.01
N VAL A 107 -8.15 -4.09 -0.24
CA VAL A 107 -9.16 -3.52 -1.14
C VAL A 107 -9.91 -4.63 -1.84
N GLU A 108 -11.23 -4.66 -1.64
CA GLU A 108 -12.14 -5.48 -2.40
C GLU A 108 -12.65 -4.68 -3.60
N TYR A 109 -12.60 -5.27 -4.77
CA TYR A 109 -13.11 -4.68 -6.00
C TYR A 109 -14.38 -5.37 -6.46
N THR A 110 -15.38 -4.58 -6.85
CA THR A 110 -16.59 -5.09 -7.50
C THR A 110 -16.98 -4.24 -8.70
N GLN A 111 -17.49 -4.89 -9.74
CA GLN A 111 -18.05 -4.25 -10.91
C GLN A 111 -19.42 -4.87 -11.20
N GLY A 112 -20.46 -4.04 -11.26
CA GLY A 112 -21.82 -4.53 -11.43
C GLY A 112 -22.33 -5.46 -10.32
N GLY A 113 -21.68 -5.47 -9.15
CA GLY A 113 -21.99 -6.37 -8.04
C GLY A 113 -21.19 -7.68 -8.01
N GLU A 114 -20.43 -7.98 -9.06
CA GLU A 114 -19.55 -9.14 -9.14
C GLU A 114 -18.11 -8.79 -8.73
N ILE A 115 -17.35 -9.80 -8.25
CA ILE A 115 -15.94 -9.62 -7.89
C ILE A 115 -15.16 -9.23 -9.15
N TYR A 116 -14.40 -8.14 -9.04
CA TYR A 116 -13.52 -7.68 -10.10
C TYR A 116 -12.07 -7.87 -9.66
N LYS A 117 -11.31 -8.65 -10.43
CA LYS A 117 -9.85 -8.79 -10.23
C LYS A 117 -9.14 -7.93 -11.28
N PRO A 118 -8.43 -6.90 -10.87
CA PRO A 118 -7.67 -6.08 -11.82
C PRO A 118 -6.57 -6.89 -12.53
N ASP A 119 -6.48 -6.72 -13.85
CA ASP A 119 -5.51 -7.44 -14.69
C ASP A 119 -4.12 -6.77 -14.73
N SER A 120 -4.03 -5.53 -14.29
CA SER A 120 -2.81 -4.72 -14.33
C SER A 120 -2.39 -4.23 -12.96
N GLN A 121 -1.16 -3.72 -12.90
CA GLN A 121 -0.63 -3.05 -11.73
C GLN A 121 -1.44 -1.78 -11.41
N ILE A 122 -1.89 -1.66 -10.18
CA ILE A 122 -2.74 -0.56 -9.73
C ILE A 122 -1.91 0.50 -9.03
N ILE A 123 -2.14 1.75 -9.41
CA ILE A 123 -1.54 2.92 -8.76
C ILE A 123 -2.57 3.55 -7.82
N TRP A 124 -2.21 3.65 -6.54
CA TRP A 124 -2.98 4.31 -5.49
C TRP A 124 -2.40 5.66 -5.18
N ARG A 125 -3.08 6.70 -5.61
CA ARG A 125 -2.68 8.09 -5.45
C ARG A 125 -2.91 8.55 -4.01
N GLY A 126 -1.89 9.15 -3.40
CA GLY A 126 -1.92 9.63 -2.01
C GLY A 126 -1.59 11.12 -1.91
N VAL A 127 -0.31 11.47 -1.87
CA VAL A 127 0.18 12.84 -1.63
C VAL A 127 0.73 13.43 -2.90
N VAL A 128 0.44 14.71 -3.12
CA VAL A 128 1.02 15.50 -4.22
C VAL A 128 1.92 16.59 -3.67
N LEU A 129 3.12 16.64 -4.21
CA LEU A 129 4.18 17.54 -3.79
C LEU A 129 4.54 18.46 -4.97
N ASP A 130 4.44 19.77 -4.75
CA ASP A 130 4.52 20.76 -5.81
C ASP A 130 5.70 21.73 -5.68
N HIS A 131 6.34 21.80 -4.53
CA HIS A 131 7.49 22.66 -4.29
C HIS A 131 8.74 21.87 -3.93
N TYR A 132 9.86 22.15 -4.59
CA TYR A 132 11.15 21.50 -4.37
C TYR A 132 12.22 22.52 -3.99
N ASN A 133 12.95 22.29 -2.90
CA ASN A 133 14.00 23.20 -2.41
C ASN A 133 15.44 22.71 -2.71
N GLY A 134 15.58 21.65 -3.53
CA GLY A 134 16.87 21.03 -3.83
C GLY A 134 17.16 19.76 -3.02
N ARG A 135 16.41 19.50 -1.94
CA ARG A 135 16.52 18.32 -1.10
C ARG A 135 15.18 17.75 -0.67
N THR A 136 14.21 18.62 -0.42
CA THR A 136 12.93 18.28 0.18
C THR A 136 11.81 18.74 -0.72
N TRP A 137 10.85 17.88 -0.92
CA TRP A 137 9.57 18.17 -1.55
C TRP A 137 8.54 18.57 -0.51
N THR A 138 7.71 19.57 -0.80
CA THR A 138 6.61 20.01 0.06
C THR A 138 5.33 20.21 -0.75
N SER A 139 4.18 20.00 -0.11
CA SER A 139 2.88 20.35 -0.65
C SER A 139 2.50 21.75 -0.19
N THR A 140 2.49 22.72 -1.10
CA THR A 140 2.12 24.11 -0.77
C THR A 140 0.61 24.31 -0.76
N LEU A 141 -0.16 23.39 -1.34
CA LEU A 141 -1.63 23.38 -1.36
C LEU A 141 -2.25 22.63 -0.17
N ALA A 142 -1.42 22.04 0.67
CA ALA A 142 -1.87 21.28 1.83
C ALA A 142 -2.66 22.10 2.87
N THR A 143 -2.67 23.40 2.77
CA THR A 143 -3.44 24.33 3.63
C THR A 143 -4.73 24.83 2.98
N GLU A 144 -4.93 24.59 1.69
CA GLU A 144 -6.08 25.06 0.92
C GLU A 144 -7.12 23.96 0.74
N PHE A 145 -7.62 23.41 1.87
CA PHE A 145 -8.64 22.36 1.84
C PHE A 145 -10.05 22.91 1.81
N GLU A 146 -10.87 22.36 0.90
CA GLU A 146 -12.32 22.48 0.99
C GLU A 146 -12.87 21.31 1.80
N THR A 147 -13.64 21.61 2.84
CA THR A 147 -14.35 20.58 3.61
C THR A 147 -15.62 20.20 2.85
N ARG A 148 -15.69 18.95 2.43
CA ARG A 148 -16.85 18.41 1.72
C ARG A 148 -17.47 17.31 2.54
N ASN A 149 -18.31 17.61 3.54
CA ASN A 149 -18.99 16.52 4.21
C ASN A 149 -20.32 16.84 4.88
N ARG A 150 -21.22 15.84 4.80
CA ARG A 150 -22.28 15.61 5.78
C ARG A 150 -22.18 14.14 6.23
N PRO A 151 -22.07 13.84 7.52
CA PRO A 151 -22.05 12.46 8.02
C PRO A 151 -23.28 11.68 7.52
N GLY A 152 -23.04 10.49 6.95
CA GLY A 152 -24.10 9.57 6.54
C GLY A 152 -24.70 9.77 5.15
N THR A 153 -24.22 10.74 4.37
CA THR A 153 -24.57 10.87 2.95
C THR A 153 -23.29 10.89 2.14
N GLY A 154 -22.95 9.86 1.42
CA GLY A 154 -21.73 9.81 0.63
C GLY A 154 -21.45 11.08 -0.18
N LEU A 155 -20.25 11.26 -0.62
CA LEU A 155 -19.71 12.46 -1.24
C LEU A 155 -19.57 12.25 -2.75
N ASN A 156 -20.34 12.98 -3.57
CA ASN A 156 -20.08 13.07 -5.00
C ASN A 156 -18.84 13.92 -5.24
N LEU A 157 -17.84 13.35 -5.90
CA LEU A 157 -16.54 13.97 -6.11
C LEU A 157 -16.43 14.59 -7.51
N PHE A 158 -16.34 13.76 -8.52
CA PHE A 158 -16.15 14.21 -9.88
C PHE A 158 -17.25 13.69 -10.80
N ARG A 159 -17.54 14.45 -11.86
CA ARG A 159 -18.43 14.02 -12.94
C ARG A 159 -17.58 13.72 -14.16
N VAL A 160 -17.67 12.50 -14.65
CA VAL A 160 -17.12 12.08 -15.94
C VAL A 160 -18.28 11.98 -16.91
N SER A 161 -18.19 12.65 -18.04
CA SER A 161 -19.30 12.74 -19.02
C SER A 161 -19.64 11.37 -19.62
N ASN A 162 -18.70 10.43 -19.68
CA ASN A 162 -18.91 9.08 -20.19
C ASN A 162 -17.95 8.11 -19.52
N PRO A 163 -18.24 7.67 -18.30
CA PRO A 163 -17.40 6.71 -17.59
C PRO A 163 -17.44 5.36 -18.33
N ARG A 164 -16.27 4.76 -18.55
CA ARG A 164 -16.15 3.52 -19.35
C ARG A 164 -15.99 2.28 -18.50
N GLU A 165 -15.26 2.39 -17.41
CA GLU A 165 -14.93 1.27 -16.54
C GLU A 165 -15.09 1.66 -15.07
N VAL A 166 -16.34 1.61 -14.61
CA VAL A 166 -16.68 2.00 -13.24
C VAL A 166 -16.57 0.80 -12.32
N VAL A 167 -15.76 0.92 -11.27
CA VAL A 167 -15.59 -0.07 -10.23
C VAL A 167 -15.88 0.52 -8.85
N GLN A 168 -16.42 -0.31 -7.99
CA GLN A 168 -16.53 -0.02 -6.57
C GLN A 168 -15.35 -0.67 -5.83
N GLN A 169 -14.74 0.07 -4.93
CA GLN A 169 -13.59 -0.31 -4.14
C GLN A 169 -13.96 -0.16 -2.66
N ASN A 170 -13.98 -1.27 -1.92
CA ASN A 170 -14.15 -1.25 -0.48
C ASN A 170 -12.77 -1.32 0.17
N ILE A 171 -12.33 -0.21 0.74
CA ILE A 171 -10.99 -0.02 1.26
C ILE A 171 -11.00 -0.18 2.78
N PHE A 172 -10.21 -1.13 3.26
CA PHE A 172 -9.95 -1.38 4.68
C PHE A 172 -8.52 -0.96 4.98
N MET A 173 -8.35 0.26 5.45
CA MET A 173 -7.06 0.82 5.77
C MET A 173 -6.70 0.53 7.23
N GLU A 174 -5.54 -0.08 7.46
CA GLU A 174 -5.01 -0.30 8.80
C GLU A 174 -4.72 1.05 9.49
N SER A 175 -4.43 1.01 10.79
CA SER A 175 -4.05 2.23 11.51
C SER A 175 -2.83 2.87 10.87
N PHE A 176 -3.03 4.01 10.26
CA PHE A 176 -2.04 4.73 9.49
C PHE A 176 -1.88 6.12 10.12
N ASN A 177 -0.68 6.43 10.60
CA ASN A 177 -0.44 7.72 11.28
C ASN A 177 -0.29 8.89 10.28
N ALA A 178 -1.17 8.92 9.28
CA ALA A 178 -1.29 10.02 8.34
C ALA A 178 -2.77 10.24 7.99
N PRO A 179 -3.19 11.47 7.72
CA PRO A 179 -4.60 11.80 7.46
C PRO A 179 -5.06 11.41 6.06
N TYR A 180 -4.18 10.91 5.20
CA TYR A 180 -4.46 10.70 3.79
C TYR A 180 -5.42 9.55 3.53
N LEU A 181 -6.28 9.74 2.50
CA LEU A 181 -7.12 8.72 1.91
C LEU A 181 -6.62 8.46 0.48
N PHE A 182 -6.34 7.21 0.17
CA PHE A 182 -5.79 6.82 -1.13
C PHE A 182 -6.91 6.59 -2.14
N THR A 183 -6.66 6.97 -3.39
CA THR A 183 -7.62 6.81 -4.50
C THR A 183 -6.98 6.08 -5.67
N HIS A 184 -7.75 5.23 -6.34
CA HIS A 184 -7.41 4.60 -7.61
C HIS A 184 -8.44 4.98 -8.67
N GLY A 185 -7.97 5.35 -9.85
CA GLY A 185 -8.81 5.88 -10.93
C GLY A 185 -9.35 7.28 -10.64
N VAL A 186 -10.30 7.73 -11.43
CA VAL A 186 -11.01 9.00 -11.24
C VAL A 186 -12.13 8.80 -10.23
N PRO A 187 -12.04 9.33 -9.01
CA PRO A 187 -13.02 9.08 -7.97
C PRO A 187 -14.32 9.84 -8.23
N LEU A 188 -15.39 9.12 -8.51
CA LEU A 188 -16.74 9.67 -8.77
C LEU A 188 -17.52 9.90 -7.48
N PHE A 189 -17.38 8.95 -6.53
CA PHE A 189 -18.12 8.96 -5.28
C PHE A 189 -17.26 8.35 -4.17
N MET A 190 -17.37 8.90 -2.97
CA MET A 190 -16.74 8.37 -1.77
C MET A 190 -17.74 8.31 -0.62
N ASP A 191 -17.77 7.22 0.11
CA ASP A 191 -18.53 7.06 1.34
C ASP A 191 -17.64 6.41 2.42
N GLY A 192 -17.86 6.78 3.67
CA GLY A 192 -17.08 6.23 4.76
C GLY A 192 -17.46 6.80 6.10
N ASN A 193 -17.02 6.15 7.16
CA ASN A 193 -17.31 6.60 8.52
C ASN A 193 -16.30 7.70 8.95
N PHE A 194 -16.32 8.81 8.22
CA PHE A 194 -15.50 9.99 8.49
C PHE A 194 -16.34 11.09 9.14
N ILE A 195 -15.73 11.89 10.03
CA ILE A 195 -16.34 13.11 10.54
C ILE A 195 -16.25 14.19 9.46
N HIS A 196 -15.09 14.35 8.85
CA HIS A 196 -14.83 15.29 7.77
C HIS A 196 -13.85 14.68 6.75
N VAL A 197 -14.15 14.90 5.47
CA VAL A 197 -13.21 14.68 4.36
C VAL A 197 -12.86 16.04 3.79
N GLN A 198 -11.60 16.27 3.62
CA GLN A 198 -11.04 17.48 3.02
C GLN A 198 -10.38 17.12 1.70
N MET A 199 -10.52 17.97 0.70
CA MET A 199 -9.88 17.82 -0.59
C MET A 199 -9.13 19.11 -0.92
N ASP A 200 -7.86 19.00 -1.29
CA ASP A 200 -7.10 20.15 -1.79
C ASP A 200 -7.24 20.34 -3.31
N LYS A 201 -6.66 21.41 -3.85
CA LYS A 201 -6.67 21.71 -5.28
C LYS A 201 -5.83 20.75 -6.13
N ASN A 202 -5.02 19.91 -5.51
CA ASN A 202 -4.31 18.79 -6.15
C ASN A 202 -5.11 17.49 -6.10
N PHE A 203 -6.37 17.51 -5.59
CA PHE A 203 -7.23 16.34 -5.42
C PHE A 203 -6.62 15.29 -4.47
N VAL A 204 -5.91 15.76 -3.46
CA VAL A 204 -5.49 14.97 -2.31
C VAL A 204 -6.60 14.97 -1.28
N PHE A 205 -6.98 13.78 -0.83
CA PHE A 205 -8.02 13.61 0.17
C PHE A 205 -7.40 13.37 1.54
N LYS A 206 -7.90 14.11 2.54
CA LYS A 206 -7.52 13.95 3.94
C LYS A 206 -8.76 13.81 4.82
N THR A 207 -8.62 13.13 5.94
CA THR A 207 -9.62 13.13 6.99
C THR A 207 -9.07 13.79 8.24
N SER A 208 -9.86 14.66 8.85
CA SER A 208 -9.56 15.28 10.15
C SER A 208 -10.04 14.43 11.33
N ASP A 209 -10.42 13.18 11.11
CA ASP A 209 -10.85 12.27 12.15
C ASP A 209 -9.70 12.02 13.14
N PRO A 210 -9.82 12.43 14.42
CA PRO A 210 -8.77 12.24 15.41
C PRO A 210 -8.56 10.76 15.81
N ARG A 211 -9.45 9.86 15.34
CA ARG A 211 -9.32 8.43 15.62
C ARG A 211 -8.13 7.85 14.86
N SER A 212 -7.14 7.40 15.58
CA SER A 212 -5.94 6.74 15.05
C SER A 212 -6.15 5.27 14.65
N GLY A 213 -7.42 4.78 14.66
CA GLY A 213 -7.78 3.40 14.37
C GLY A 213 -7.88 3.10 12.87
N PRO A 214 -8.15 1.82 12.53
CA PRO A 214 -8.40 1.40 11.16
C PRO A 214 -9.57 2.18 10.54
N ARG A 215 -9.47 2.50 9.26
CA ARG A 215 -10.48 3.24 8.51
C ARG A 215 -11.11 2.36 7.44
N LYS A 216 -12.41 2.49 7.28
CA LYS A 216 -13.15 1.84 6.18
C LYS A 216 -13.82 2.90 5.35
N TYR A 217 -13.65 2.84 4.03
CA TYR A 217 -14.37 3.68 3.10
C TYR A 217 -14.60 2.95 1.76
N THR A 218 -15.65 3.36 1.08
CA THR A 218 -16.00 2.90 -0.26
C THR A 218 -15.70 4.01 -1.24
N LEU A 219 -15.07 3.66 -2.35
CA LEU A 219 -14.77 4.54 -3.45
C LEU A 219 -15.40 3.95 -4.71
N ILE A 220 -16.14 4.77 -5.47
CA ILE A 220 -16.57 4.41 -6.83
C ILE A 220 -15.73 5.25 -7.78
N SER A 221 -15.01 4.61 -8.68
CA SER A 221 -14.09 5.28 -9.61
C SER A 221 -14.25 4.75 -11.02
N ASP A 222 -13.99 5.61 -11.99
CA ASP A 222 -13.69 5.18 -13.36
C ASP A 222 -12.20 4.86 -13.45
N ILE A 223 -11.87 3.60 -13.74
CA ILE A 223 -10.51 3.09 -13.84
C ILE A 223 -10.06 2.87 -15.28
N SER A 224 -10.89 3.24 -16.26
CA SER A 224 -10.52 3.13 -17.67
C SER A 224 -9.21 3.89 -17.93
N ASP A 225 -8.39 3.37 -18.85
CA ASP A 225 -7.17 4.01 -19.37
C ASP A 225 -7.49 5.33 -20.09
N HIS A 226 -8.13 6.21 -19.40
CA HIS A 226 -8.02 7.60 -19.74
C HIS A 226 -6.63 8.03 -19.26
N ASP A 227 -5.84 8.58 -20.14
CA ASP A 227 -4.89 9.60 -19.72
C ASP A 227 -5.54 10.30 -18.54
N VAL A 228 -4.93 10.24 -17.35
CA VAL A 228 -5.56 10.74 -16.12
C VAL A 228 -5.68 12.25 -16.22
N SER A 229 -6.29 12.70 -17.30
CA SER A 229 -6.94 13.98 -17.38
C SER A 229 -8.11 13.82 -16.41
N TYR A 230 -7.83 14.10 -15.11
CA TYR A 230 -8.91 14.45 -14.23
C TYR A 230 -9.69 15.55 -14.95
N SER A 231 -10.62 15.14 -15.77
CA SER A 231 -11.63 15.95 -16.42
C SER A 231 -12.62 16.35 -15.32
N LEU A 232 -12.05 17.01 -14.34
CA LEU A 232 -12.81 17.79 -13.41
C LEU A 232 -13.40 18.89 -14.22
N ASP A 233 -14.65 19.14 -14.27
CA ASP A 233 -15.36 20.27 -14.85
C ASP A 233 -14.49 21.48 -15.30
N MET A 234 -13.15 21.24 -15.39
CA MET A 234 -12.18 22.11 -16.02
C MET A 234 -12.35 21.92 -17.53
N PRO A 235 -12.82 22.92 -18.26
CA PRO A 235 -12.84 22.85 -19.70
C PRO A 235 -11.47 22.36 -20.16
N GLN A 236 -11.42 21.30 -20.99
CA GLN A 236 -10.17 20.70 -21.50
C GLN A 236 -9.23 21.72 -22.16
N ASN A 237 -9.70 22.94 -22.39
CA ASN A 237 -9.00 24.06 -22.98
C ASN A 237 -8.69 25.21 -22.00
N GLU A 238 -9.00 25.07 -20.68
CA GLU A 238 -8.59 26.12 -19.76
C GLU A 238 -7.10 26.00 -19.41
N PRO A 239 -6.39 27.12 -19.41
CA PRO A 239 -4.99 27.13 -19.00
C PRO A 239 -4.88 26.66 -17.55
N LEU A 240 -3.84 25.89 -17.25
CA LEU A 240 -3.52 25.45 -15.90
C LEU A 240 -3.58 26.63 -14.92
N LEU A 241 -4.41 26.53 -13.90
CA LEU A 241 -4.41 27.53 -12.82
C LEU A 241 -3.06 27.45 -12.09
N PHE A 242 -2.35 28.59 -12.02
CA PHE A 242 -1.05 28.71 -11.37
C PHE A 242 0.09 27.88 -11.99
N PRO A 243 0.35 27.98 -13.33
CA PRO A 243 1.41 27.20 -13.97
C PRO A 243 2.80 27.47 -13.35
N SER A 244 3.06 28.68 -12.85
CA SER A 244 4.32 29.06 -12.21
C SER A 244 4.69 28.19 -11.01
N ARG A 245 3.70 27.69 -10.25
CA ARG A 245 3.91 26.80 -9.11
C ARG A 245 4.49 25.46 -9.55
N PHE A 246 3.98 24.90 -10.62
CA PHE A 246 4.39 23.61 -11.16
C PHE A 246 5.61 23.71 -12.10
N LEU A 247 6.13 24.91 -12.29
CA LEU A 247 7.42 25.21 -12.95
C LEU A 247 8.50 25.64 -11.95
N GLN A 248 8.18 25.71 -10.66
CA GLN A 248 9.12 26.13 -9.62
C GLN A 248 10.32 25.18 -9.57
N LEU A 249 11.51 25.75 -9.57
CA LEU A 249 12.78 25.05 -9.40
C LEU A 249 13.60 25.74 -8.30
N PRO A 250 14.39 24.98 -7.53
CA PRO A 250 15.45 25.57 -6.72
C PRO A 250 16.58 26.11 -7.62
N ASP A 251 17.63 26.61 -7.00
CA ASP A 251 18.89 26.87 -7.71
C ASP A 251 19.52 25.53 -8.13
N ILE A 252 19.38 25.20 -9.42
CA ILE A 252 19.93 23.98 -10.05
C ILE A 252 21.11 24.35 -10.96
N SER A 253 22.04 23.42 -11.15
CA SER A 253 23.21 23.67 -11.98
C SER A 253 22.87 23.87 -13.46
N SER A 254 23.72 24.61 -14.16
CA SER A 254 23.63 24.74 -15.63
C SER A 254 23.66 23.39 -16.34
N LYS A 255 24.38 22.40 -15.79
CA LYS A 255 24.42 21.03 -16.33
C LYS A 255 23.03 20.38 -16.40
N THR A 256 22.17 20.63 -15.41
CA THR A 256 20.82 20.10 -15.36
C THR A 256 19.93 20.79 -16.41
N HIS A 257 20.06 22.11 -16.55
CA HIS A 257 19.39 22.86 -17.63
C HIS A 257 19.85 22.39 -19.00
N ASP A 258 21.16 22.30 -19.24
CA ASP A 258 21.73 21.83 -20.50
C ASP A 258 21.28 20.40 -20.84
N LEU A 259 21.09 19.55 -19.85
CA LEU A 259 20.56 18.20 -20.06
C LEU A 259 19.10 18.24 -20.51
N ALA A 260 18.24 19.01 -19.84
CA ALA A 260 16.84 19.17 -20.21
C ALA A 260 16.72 19.72 -21.66
N ASP A 261 17.49 20.75 -21.98
CA ASP A 261 17.50 21.35 -23.32
C ASP A 261 17.94 20.36 -24.41
N ARG A 262 19.04 19.62 -24.16
CA ARG A 262 19.50 18.58 -25.11
C ARG A 262 18.46 17.48 -25.32
N LEU A 263 17.83 17.00 -24.24
CA LEU A 263 16.82 15.95 -24.34
C LEU A 263 15.60 16.40 -25.12
N THR A 264 15.21 17.67 -24.99
CA THR A 264 13.97 18.20 -25.57
C THR A 264 14.15 19.00 -26.86
N GLN A 265 15.39 19.18 -27.32
CA GLN A 265 15.80 20.02 -28.44
C GLN A 265 14.91 19.90 -29.70
N ASN A 266 14.43 18.71 -30.06
CA ASN A 266 13.59 18.47 -31.24
C ASN A 266 12.14 18.09 -30.85
N ALA A 267 11.71 18.36 -29.64
CA ALA A 267 10.34 18.07 -29.21
C ALA A 267 9.43 19.27 -29.51
N ARG A 268 8.35 19.04 -30.26
CA ARG A 268 7.41 20.09 -30.64
C ARG A 268 6.24 20.26 -29.68
N THR A 269 5.98 19.24 -28.83
CA THR A 269 4.87 19.23 -27.88
C THR A 269 5.39 18.87 -26.50
N ASP A 270 4.67 19.24 -25.46
CA ASP A 270 5.02 18.91 -24.07
C ASP A 270 4.98 17.39 -23.83
N GLU A 271 4.08 16.68 -24.49
CA GLU A 271 4.05 15.21 -24.44
C GLU A 271 5.33 14.61 -25.02
N ASN A 272 5.81 15.12 -26.16
CA ASN A 272 7.08 14.66 -26.75
C ASN A 272 8.29 15.01 -25.87
N ARG A 273 8.27 16.15 -25.18
CA ARG A 273 9.29 16.50 -24.17
C ARG A 273 9.29 15.51 -23.04
N ALA A 274 8.10 15.24 -22.49
CA ALA A 274 7.94 14.30 -21.38
C ALA A 274 8.41 12.89 -21.77
N GLN A 275 8.04 12.40 -22.95
CA GLN A 275 8.46 11.07 -23.42
C GLN A 275 9.97 10.97 -23.64
N LYS A 276 10.62 12.00 -24.16
CA LYS A 276 12.08 12.01 -24.35
C LYS A 276 12.82 12.05 -23.00
N ILE A 277 12.32 12.81 -22.04
CA ILE A 277 12.88 12.84 -20.68
C ILE A 277 12.66 11.47 -20.00
N LEU A 278 11.48 10.86 -20.15
CA LEU A 278 11.20 9.51 -19.62
C LEU A 278 12.21 8.47 -20.16
N ASN A 279 12.43 8.48 -21.48
CA ASN A 279 13.34 7.56 -22.16
C ASN A 279 14.80 7.71 -21.70
N HIS A 280 15.20 8.88 -21.19
CA HIS A 280 16.54 9.11 -20.65
C HIS A 280 16.88 8.20 -19.47
N PHE A 281 15.87 7.77 -18.72
CA PHE A 281 16.06 6.92 -17.55
C PHE A 281 16.10 5.40 -17.86
N ALA A 282 15.90 5.01 -19.13
CA ALA A 282 15.83 3.59 -19.52
C ALA A 282 17.08 2.76 -19.16
N ASP A 283 18.26 3.40 -19.17
CA ASP A 283 19.53 2.74 -18.84
C ASP A 283 19.94 2.90 -17.37
N PHE A 284 19.12 3.57 -16.55
CA PHE A 284 19.40 3.73 -15.13
C PHE A 284 18.98 2.48 -14.35
N LYS A 285 19.60 2.22 -13.22
CA LYS A 285 19.35 1.01 -12.43
C LYS A 285 18.53 1.31 -11.17
N TYR A 286 17.64 0.38 -10.83
CA TYR A 286 16.92 0.43 -9.58
C TYR A 286 17.78 -0.13 -8.43
N THR A 287 17.88 0.61 -7.31
CA THR A 287 18.49 0.14 -6.06
C THR A 287 17.89 0.85 -4.86
N LEU A 288 17.72 0.12 -3.75
CA LEU A 288 17.38 0.69 -2.44
C LEU A 288 18.63 1.03 -1.62
N GLU A 289 19.79 0.52 -2.02
CA GLU A 289 21.06 0.79 -1.35
C GLU A 289 21.57 2.15 -1.78
N MET A 290 21.32 3.15 -0.95
CA MET A 290 21.83 4.50 -1.13
C MET A 290 22.93 4.76 -0.10
N GLU A 291 24.15 4.98 -0.59
CA GLU A 291 25.22 5.52 0.25
C GLU A 291 24.87 6.94 0.72
N ASN A 292 25.52 7.39 1.76
CA ASN A 292 25.27 8.69 2.39
C ASN A 292 24.98 9.80 1.38
N ASP A 293 23.75 10.35 1.47
CA ASP A 293 23.27 11.42 0.62
C ASP A 293 24.20 12.65 0.73
N PRO A 294 24.82 13.11 -0.38
CA PRO A 294 25.66 14.30 -0.39
C PRO A 294 24.87 15.61 -0.14
N GLY A 295 23.63 15.56 0.31
CA GLY A 295 22.80 16.71 0.63
C GLY A 295 22.18 17.37 -0.60
N LYS A 296 22.37 18.70 -0.78
CA LYS A 296 21.72 19.44 -1.88
C LYS A 296 22.11 18.98 -3.28
N THR A 297 23.19 18.24 -3.44
CA THR A 297 23.67 17.72 -4.72
C THR A 297 23.20 16.29 -5.01
N ALA A 298 22.38 15.69 -4.14
CA ALA A 298 21.93 14.30 -4.26
C ALA A 298 21.29 13.98 -5.61
N LEU A 299 20.44 14.88 -6.11
CA LEU A 299 19.76 14.71 -7.39
C LEU A 299 20.72 14.80 -8.58
N GLU A 300 21.70 15.72 -8.53
CA GLU A 300 22.72 15.83 -9.58
C GLU A 300 23.69 14.66 -9.55
N HIS A 301 24.05 14.17 -8.37
CA HIS A 301 24.84 12.97 -8.22
C HIS A 301 24.12 11.76 -8.83
N PHE A 302 22.82 11.64 -8.61
CA PHE A 302 21.98 10.63 -9.27
C PHE A 302 22.00 10.78 -10.80
N LEU A 303 21.73 11.97 -11.34
CA LEU A 303 21.61 12.22 -12.77
C LEU A 303 22.92 12.01 -13.55
N PHE A 304 24.06 12.45 -12.99
CA PHE A 304 25.29 12.55 -13.76
C PHE A 304 26.38 11.57 -13.39
N GLN A 305 26.33 11.00 -12.20
CA GLN A 305 27.40 10.14 -11.68
C GLN A 305 26.90 8.71 -11.42
N ARG A 306 25.94 8.56 -10.55
CA ARG A 306 25.52 7.25 -10.06
C ARG A 306 24.62 6.50 -11.03
N LYS A 307 23.59 7.15 -11.57
CA LYS A 307 22.60 6.59 -12.48
C LYS A 307 21.89 5.36 -11.92
N GLU A 308 21.77 5.29 -10.61
CA GLU A 308 21.06 4.25 -9.90
C GLU A 308 20.44 4.81 -8.61
N GLY A 309 19.26 4.31 -8.25
CA GLY A 309 18.50 4.78 -7.09
C GLY A 309 17.12 4.14 -7.02
N HIS A 310 16.26 4.65 -6.16
CA HIS A 310 14.87 4.21 -6.05
C HIS A 310 13.89 5.25 -6.63
N CYS A 311 12.59 4.88 -6.68
CA CYS A 311 11.53 5.64 -7.35
C CYS A 311 11.54 7.15 -7.06
N GLU A 312 11.84 7.57 -5.84
CA GLU A 312 11.84 8.97 -5.44
C GLU A 312 12.91 9.79 -6.17
N TYR A 313 14.12 9.23 -6.42
CA TYR A 313 15.17 9.87 -7.20
C TYR A 313 14.79 9.98 -8.67
N PHE A 314 14.25 8.92 -9.25
CA PHE A 314 13.78 8.90 -10.62
C PHE A 314 12.68 9.93 -10.86
N ALA A 315 11.64 9.90 -10.02
CA ALA A 315 10.51 10.81 -10.14
C ALA A 315 10.93 12.27 -9.91
N SER A 316 11.76 12.55 -8.89
CA SER A 316 12.28 13.90 -8.63
C SER A 316 13.12 14.42 -9.79
N ALA A 317 14.00 13.60 -10.35
CA ALA A 317 14.84 13.97 -11.48
C ALA A 317 13.98 14.28 -12.72
N MET A 318 12.97 13.46 -12.99
CA MET A 318 12.07 13.71 -14.13
C MET A 318 11.26 14.99 -13.93
N VAL A 319 10.73 15.27 -12.73
CA VAL A 319 10.01 16.55 -12.47
C VAL A 319 10.93 17.73 -12.67
N VAL A 320 12.18 17.70 -12.17
CA VAL A 320 13.15 18.79 -12.32
C VAL A 320 13.49 19.02 -13.80
N LEU A 321 13.72 17.96 -14.58
CA LEU A 321 14.00 18.07 -16.02
C LEU A 321 12.80 18.58 -16.80
N LEU A 322 11.58 18.15 -16.48
CA LEU A 322 10.35 18.64 -17.11
C LEU A 322 10.15 20.13 -16.85
N ARG A 323 10.27 20.55 -15.59
CA ARG A 323 10.15 21.96 -15.19
C ARG A 323 11.22 22.82 -15.85
N SER A 324 12.45 22.31 -15.96
CA SER A 324 13.55 22.98 -16.67
C SER A 324 13.26 23.15 -18.18
N ALA A 325 12.56 22.15 -18.77
CA ALA A 325 12.11 22.22 -20.16
C ALA A 325 10.79 23.01 -20.37
N GLY A 326 10.27 23.66 -19.31
CA GLY A 326 9.05 24.46 -19.36
C GLY A 326 7.74 23.65 -19.30
N VAL A 327 7.79 22.36 -18.95
CA VAL A 327 6.62 21.50 -18.78
C VAL A 327 6.19 21.49 -17.33
N PRO A 328 4.98 21.95 -16.97
CA PRO A 328 4.49 21.91 -15.59
C PRO A 328 4.40 20.46 -15.11
N ALA A 329 5.01 20.17 -13.96
CA ALA A 329 5.07 18.82 -13.40
C ALA A 329 5.05 18.83 -11.88
N ARG A 330 4.60 17.71 -11.27
CA ARG A 330 4.55 17.51 -9.82
C ARG A 330 4.92 16.08 -9.44
N LEU A 331 5.46 15.93 -8.22
CA LEU A 331 5.78 14.64 -7.65
C LEU A 331 4.55 14.07 -6.96
N VAL A 332 4.28 12.81 -7.15
CA VAL A 332 3.18 12.09 -6.47
C VAL A 332 3.74 10.90 -5.72
N ASN A 333 3.33 10.78 -4.46
CA ASN A 333 3.61 9.61 -3.62
C ASN A 333 2.33 8.84 -3.34
N GLY A 334 2.43 7.53 -3.43
CA GLY A 334 1.32 6.62 -3.22
C GLY A 334 1.79 5.18 -3.07
N PHE A 335 0.97 4.27 -3.54
CA PHE A 335 1.29 2.85 -3.54
C PHE A 335 1.06 2.23 -4.92
N VAL A 336 1.79 1.16 -5.19
CA VAL A 336 1.57 0.31 -6.34
C VAL A 336 1.06 -1.05 -5.85
N GLY A 337 -0.14 -1.44 -6.26
CA GLY A 337 -0.76 -2.71 -5.85
C GLY A 337 -0.48 -3.83 -6.83
N VAL A 338 0.01 -4.98 -6.32
CA VAL A 338 0.32 -6.17 -7.13
C VAL A 338 -0.07 -7.48 -6.45
N GLU A 339 -0.35 -7.49 -5.15
CA GLU A 339 -0.56 -8.71 -4.37
C GLU A 339 -2.07 -9.00 -4.23
N TRP A 340 -2.57 -9.95 -5.02
CA TRP A 340 -3.95 -10.42 -4.94
C TRP A 340 -4.06 -11.63 -4.01
N ASN A 341 -5.03 -11.60 -3.10
CA ASN A 341 -5.38 -12.74 -2.25
C ASN A 341 -6.53 -13.52 -2.88
N GLU A 342 -6.24 -14.68 -3.46
CA GLU A 342 -7.23 -15.53 -4.16
C GLU A 342 -8.31 -16.09 -3.21
N TRP A 343 -7.97 -16.33 -1.93
CA TRP A 343 -8.91 -16.89 -0.96
C TRP A 343 -9.94 -15.88 -0.46
N GLY A 344 -9.51 -14.63 -0.34
CA GLY A 344 -10.34 -13.55 0.18
C GLY A 344 -10.88 -12.63 -0.91
N ASN A 345 -10.45 -12.77 -2.16
CA ASN A 345 -10.80 -11.92 -3.30
C ASN A 345 -10.57 -10.43 -3.04
N TYR A 346 -9.37 -10.09 -2.55
CA TYR A 346 -8.99 -8.71 -2.31
C TYR A 346 -7.51 -8.47 -2.62
N LEU A 347 -7.19 -7.22 -2.92
CA LEU A 347 -5.83 -6.73 -3.11
C LEU A 347 -5.21 -6.36 -1.75
N ILE A 348 -3.94 -6.72 -1.54
CA ILE A 348 -3.16 -6.37 -0.37
C ILE A 348 -2.14 -5.30 -0.74
N ILE A 349 -2.17 -4.17 -0.07
CA ILE A 349 -1.19 -3.11 -0.20
C ILE A 349 -0.34 -3.06 1.07
N ARG A 350 0.99 -3.13 0.89
CA ARG A 350 1.97 -3.10 1.98
C ARG A 350 2.79 -1.81 1.94
N GLN A 351 3.49 -1.52 3.04
CA GLN A 351 4.42 -0.37 3.07
C GLN A 351 5.51 -0.51 2.01
N GLN A 352 6.03 -1.70 1.78
CA GLN A 352 7.01 -1.97 0.72
C GLN A 352 6.53 -1.65 -0.70
N HIS A 353 5.22 -1.54 -0.90
CA HIS A 353 4.60 -1.11 -2.16
C HIS A 353 4.54 0.41 -2.32
N ALA A 354 5.13 1.19 -1.38
CA ALA A 354 5.24 2.64 -1.53
C ALA A 354 5.97 2.99 -2.82
N HIS A 355 5.46 3.99 -3.53
CA HIS A 355 5.98 4.37 -4.83
C HIS A 355 5.86 5.87 -5.08
N SER A 356 6.77 6.39 -5.89
CA SER A 356 6.79 7.79 -6.33
C SER A 356 6.80 7.84 -7.85
N TRP A 357 5.97 8.71 -8.42
CA TRP A 357 5.88 8.92 -9.86
C TRP A 357 5.67 10.41 -10.18
N VAL A 358 5.53 10.72 -11.44
CA VAL A 358 5.38 12.08 -11.96
C VAL A 358 4.00 12.27 -12.56
N GLU A 359 3.37 13.40 -12.29
CA GLU A 359 2.26 13.91 -13.09
C GLU A 359 2.74 15.16 -13.82
N ALA A 360 2.71 15.16 -15.16
CA ALA A 360 3.00 16.28 -16.00
C ALA A 360 1.73 16.82 -16.67
N TYR A 361 1.59 18.14 -16.74
CA TYR A 361 0.43 18.74 -17.39
C TYR A 361 0.66 18.84 -18.90
N ILE A 362 -0.16 18.12 -19.64
CA ILE A 362 -0.10 18.08 -21.10
C ILE A 362 -1.31 18.83 -21.66
N PRO A 363 -1.11 19.90 -22.45
CA PRO A 363 -2.20 20.65 -23.08
C PRO A 363 -3.14 19.72 -23.87
N GLY A 364 -4.45 19.83 -23.60
CA GLY A 364 -5.47 18.99 -24.23
C GLY A 364 -5.67 17.61 -23.58
N LYS A 365 -4.74 17.17 -22.70
CA LYS A 365 -4.85 15.91 -21.95
C LYS A 365 -4.95 16.12 -20.43
N GLY A 366 -4.47 17.25 -19.90
CA GLY A 366 -4.42 17.52 -18.47
C GLY A 366 -3.23 16.85 -17.78
N TRP A 367 -3.38 16.50 -16.49
CA TRP A 367 -2.35 15.82 -15.71
C TRP A 367 -2.16 14.38 -16.15
N THR A 368 -1.05 14.09 -16.81
CA THR A 368 -0.70 12.77 -17.35
C THR A 368 0.38 12.11 -16.50
N VAL A 369 0.21 10.83 -16.19
CA VAL A 369 1.13 10.04 -15.36
C VAL A 369 2.33 9.58 -16.18
N TYR A 370 3.52 9.74 -15.61
CA TYR A 370 4.78 9.21 -16.12
C TYR A 370 5.54 8.55 -14.98
N ASP A 371 5.99 7.32 -15.19
CA ASP A 371 6.83 6.62 -14.23
C ASP A 371 8.20 6.34 -14.84
N PRO A 372 9.23 7.09 -14.43
CA PRO A 372 10.59 6.90 -14.93
C PRO A 372 11.35 5.76 -14.24
N THR A 373 10.72 5.09 -13.27
CA THR A 373 11.37 4.06 -12.45
C THR A 373 11.49 2.76 -13.24
N PRO A 374 12.68 2.17 -13.38
CA PRO A 374 12.81 0.81 -13.89
C PRO A 374 12.01 -0.19 -13.05
N PRO A 375 11.63 -1.36 -13.60
CA PRO A 375 10.93 -2.38 -12.85
C PRO A 375 11.60 -2.66 -11.50
N ASP A 376 10.84 -2.53 -10.42
CA ASP A 376 11.30 -2.82 -9.07
C ASP A 376 11.30 -4.34 -8.85
N PRO A 377 12.46 -4.98 -8.63
CA PRO A 377 12.52 -6.43 -8.43
C PRO A 377 11.70 -6.92 -7.23
N SER A 378 11.45 -6.05 -6.24
CA SER A 378 10.65 -6.39 -5.05
C SER A 378 9.15 -6.46 -5.32
N LEU A 379 8.69 -5.90 -6.45
CA LEU A 379 7.29 -5.91 -6.87
C LEU A 379 6.95 -7.08 -7.80
N VAL A 380 7.96 -7.83 -8.24
CA VAL A 380 7.74 -9.05 -9.02
C VAL A 380 7.29 -10.15 -8.06
N THR A 381 5.99 -10.44 -8.03
CA THR A 381 5.49 -11.65 -7.34
C THR A 381 6.15 -12.86 -8.00
N PRO A 382 6.82 -13.76 -7.24
CA PRO A 382 7.22 -15.04 -7.79
C PRO A 382 5.93 -15.72 -8.28
N ASN A 383 5.90 -16.07 -9.57
CA ASN A 383 4.84 -16.94 -10.09
C ASN A 383 4.90 -18.25 -9.28
N THR A 384 4.02 -18.42 -8.31
CA THR A 384 3.76 -19.69 -7.61
C THR A 384 2.71 -20.49 -8.35
#